data_79318531529eec3d503eb85d6bbb0770
#
_entry.id   79318531529eec3d503eb85d6bbb0770
#
_cell.length_a   1.000
_cell.length_b   1.000
_cell.length_c   1.000
_cell.angle_alpha   90.00
_cell.angle_beta   90.00
_cell.angle_gamma   90.00
#
_symmetry.space_group_name_H-M   'P 1'
#
loop_
_entity.id
_entity.type
_entity.pdbx_description
1 polymer ?
#
loop_
_entity_poly.entity_id
_entity_poly.type
_entity_poly.pdbx_seq_one_letter_code
_entity_poly.pdbx_strand_id
1 'polypeptide(L)'
;MSLKNKRLTLFQIRPGLVQTAYANGSSTSYITNELGVPVAFTPTGVKHLHHRAVQFPIGVYFEANGHGTVVFDEKTQQLIRTKGGSKLNALMDVINQTVGDAISDMLLVECVLADRDWDCDQWFNCYKDLPNRF
;
A
#
# COMPACT_ATOMS: atom_id res chain seq x y z
N MET A 1 16.99 11.41 -32.69
CA MET A 1 15.67 10.93 -32.22
C MET A 1 15.58 11.23 -30.73
N SER A 2 14.91 12.35 -30.38
CA SER A 2 14.90 12.87 -29.01
C SER A 2 13.87 12.09 -28.18
N LEU A 3 14.31 11.29 -27.25
CA LEU A 3 13.47 10.72 -26.20
C LEU A 3 13.04 11.88 -25.29
N LYS A 4 11.83 12.39 -25.52
CA LYS A 4 11.17 13.31 -24.62
C LYS A 4 11.07 12.63 -23.26
N ASN A 5 11.95 13.01 -22.32
CA ASN A 5 11.87 12.68 -20.90
C ASN A 5 10.49 13.19 -20.40
N LYS A 6 9.48 12.31 -20.40
CA LYS A 6 8.20 12.59 -19.73
C LYS A 6 8.52 12.70 -18.24
N ARG A 7 8.61 13.93 -17.74
CA ARG A 7 8.70 14.17 -16.28
C ARG A 7 7.46 13.54 -15.65
N LEU A 8 7.68 12.48 -14.87
CA LEU A 8 6.64 11.89 -14.03
C LEU A 8 6.07 12.98 -13.12
N THR A 9 4.76 13.05 -13.05
CA THR A 9 4.04 13.90 -12.09
C THR A 9 3.46 13.00 -11.00
N LEU A 10 3.22 13.55 -9.81
CA LEU A 10 2.62 12.79 -8.68
C LEU A 10 1.31 12.11 -9.08
N PHE A 11 0.50 12.72 -9.95
CA PHE A 11 -0.75 12.15 -10.47
C PHE A 11 -0.56 10.91 -11.37
N GLN A 12 0.65 10.66 -11.83
CA GLN A 12 0.96 9.49 -12.69
C GLN A 12 1.50 8.31 -11.89
N ILE A 13 1.81 8.50 -10.61
CA ILE A 13 2.23 7.41 -9.74
C ILE A 13 1.00 6.60 -9.36
N ARG A 14 0.99 5.33 -9.76
CA ARG A 14 -0.07 4.41 -9.39
C ARG A 14 0.47 3.42 -8.36
N PRO A 15 -0.10 3.38 -7.16
CA PRO A 15 0.23 2.33 -6.21
C PRO A 15 -0.22 0.98 -6.75
N GLY A 16 0.42 -0.09 -6.28
CA GLY A 16 -0.03 -1.46 -6.45
C GLY A 16 -0.13 -2.14 -5.10
N LEU A 17 -1.08 -3.03 -4.96
CA LEU A 17 -1.26 -3.82 -3.74
C LEU A 17 -0.93 -5.28 -4.03
N VAL A 18 -0.24 -5.92 -3.10
CA VAL A 18 0.10 -7.35 -3.19
C VAL A 18 -0.59 -8.10 -2.06
N GLN A 19 -1.32 -9.12 -2.43
CA GLN A 19 -2.04 -10.00 -1.50
C GLN A 19 -1.52 -11.43 -1.61
N THR A 20 -1.67 -12.19 -0.52
CA THR A 20 -1.53 -13.64 -0.59
C THR A 20 -2.70 -14.26 -1.34
N ALA A 21 -2.48 -15.42 -1.95
CA ALA A 21 -3.51 -16.13 -2.72
C ALA A 21 -4.76 -16.51 -1.90
N TYR A 22 -4.65 -16.55 -0.57
CA TYR A 22 -5.76 -16.86 0.35
C TYR A 22 -6.45 -15.60 0.93
N ALA A 23 -6.10 -14.40 0.47
CA ALA A 23 -6.76 -13.18 0.92
C ALA A 23 -8.27 -13.22 0.62
N ASN A 24 -9.06 -12.56 1.47
CA ASN A 24 -10.51 -12.51 1.27
C ASN A 24 -10.86 -11.79 -0.04
N GLY A 25 -11.67 -12.42 -0.87
CA GLY A 25 -12.05 -11.89 -2.18
C GLY A 25 -12.79 -10.55 -2.12
N SER A 26 -13.48 -10.24 -1.02
CA SER A 26 -14.09 -8.93 -0.83
C SER A 26 -13.07 -7.82 -0.75
N SER A 27 -11.94 -8.03 -0.04
CA SER A 27 -10.87 -7.03 0.01
C SER A 27 -10.28 -6.76 -1.38
N THR A 28 -10.09 -7.82 -2.17
CA THR A 28 -9.64 -7.69 -3.56
C THR A 28 -10.63 -6.88 -4.39
N SER A 29 -11.91 -7.19 -4.29
CA SER A 29 -12.97 -6.47 -5.02
C SER A 29 -13.03 -5.00 -4.61
N TYR A 30 -12.94 -4.70 -3.32
CA TYR A 30 -12.93 -3.33 -2.81
C TYR A 30 -11.73 -2.55 -3.38
N ILE A 31 -10.54 -3.13 -3.32
CA ILE A 31 -9.31 -2.47 -3.79
C ILE A 31 -9.35 -2.23 -5.30
N THR A 32 -9.81 -3.21 -6.08
CA THR A 32 -9.82 -3.09 -7.55
C THR A 32 -10.97 -2.25 -8.07
N ASN A 33 -12.16 -2.40 -7.54
CA ASN A 33 -13.37 -1.79 -8.08
C ASN A 33 -13.66 -0.41 -7.47
N GLU A 34 -13.46 -0.26 -6.15
CA GLU A 34 -13.75 1.00 -5.46
C GLU A 34 -12.53 1.94 -5.43
N LEU A 35 -11.34 1.40 -5.16
CA LEU A 35 -10.12 2.20 -5.09
C LEU A 35 -9.40 2.32 -6.43
N GLY A 36 -9.70 1.45 -7.41
CA GLY A 36 -9.04 1.44 -8.71
C GLY A 36 -7.55 1.09 -8.66
N VAL A 37 -7.11 0.38 -7.59
CA VAL A 37 -5.73 -0.02 -7.39
C VAL A 37 -5.50 -1.42 -7.93
N PRO A 38 -4.47 -1.66 -8.77
CA PRO A 38 -4.14 -2.99 -9.25
C PRO A 38 -3.68 -3.89 -8.10
N VAL A 39 -4.19 -5.12 -8.09
CA VAL A 39 -3.83 -6.16 -7.11
C VAL A 39 -3.03 -7.25 -7.81
N ALA A 40 -1.91 -7.62 -7.20
CA ALA A 40 -1.12 -8.78 -7.58
C ALA A 40 -1.19 -9.84 -6.47
N PHE A 41 -1.14 -11.12 -6.86
CA PHE A 41 -1.18 -12.23 -5.93
C PHE A 41 0.14 -12.97 -5.87
N THR A 42 0.47 -13.47 -4.68
CA THR A 42 1.66 -14.29 -4.42
C THR A 42 1.31 -15.49 -3.53
N PRO A 43 2.14 -16.53 -3.51
CA PRO A 43 2.10 -17.51 -2.45
C PRO A 43 2.28 -16.85 -1.08
N THR A 44 1.95 -17.58 -0.01
CA THR A 44 2.20 -17.13 1.37
C THR A 44 3.68 -16.91 1.62
N GLY A 45 3.98 -15.94 2.47
CA GLY A 45 5.33 -15.57 2.89
C GLY A 45 5.70 -14.16 2.49
N VAL A 46 6.01 -13.34 3.48
CA VAL A 46 6.36 -11.92 3.33
C VAL A 46 7.42 -11.65 2.27
N LYS A 47 8.37 -12.56 2.10
CA LYS A 47 9.41 -12.51 1.07
C LYS A 47 8.82 -12.44 -0.35
N HIS A 48 7.80 -13.24 -0.64
CA HIS A 48 7.16 -13.24 -1.96
C HIS A 48 6.36 -11.96 -2.20
N LEU A 49 5.66 -11.47 -1.16
CA LEU A 49 4.93 -10.21 -1.24
C LEU A 49 5.89 -9.05 -1.47
N HIS A 50 6.99 -8.97 -0.71
CA HIS A 50 7.99 -7.92 -0.87
C HIS A 50 8.58 -7.89 -2.29
N HIS A 51 9.05 -9.05 -2.81
CA HIS A 51 9.59 -9.13 -4.17
C HIS A 51 8.61 -8.69 -5.24
N ARG A 52 7.32 -8.87 -5.02
CA ARG A 52 6.29 -8.40 -5.93
C ARG A 52 5.99 -6.91 -5.75
N ALA A 53 5.96 -6.44 -4.52
CA ALA A 53 5.65 -5.05 -4.18
C ALA A 53 6.68 -4.05 -4.74
N VAL A 54 7.97 -4.38 -4.69
CA VAL A 54 9.04 -3.52 -5.23
C VAL A 54 8.98 -3.33 -6.76
N GLN A 55 8.11 -4.04 -7.45
CA GLN A 55 7.87 -3.85 -8.89
C GLN A 55 6.88 -2.70 -9.17
N PHE A 56 6.22 -2.16 -8.16
CA PHE A 56 5.36 -1.00 -8.27
C PHE A 56 6.11 0.27 -7.82
N PRO A 57 5.76 1.44 -8.37
CA PRO A 57 6.30 2.71 -7.88
C PRO A 57 6.05 2.94 -6.39
N ILE A 58 4.86 2.54 -5.94
CA ILE A 58 4.47 2.41 -4.53
C ILE A 58 3.83 1.04 -4.40
N GLY A 59 4.50 0.15 -3.69
CA GLY A 59 3.99 -1.21 -3.43
C GLY A 59 3.51 -1.35 -1.99
N VAL A 60 2.26 -1.77 -1.81
CA VAL A 60 1.67 -2.04 -0.49
C VAL A 60 1.46 -3.53 -0.37
N TYR A 61 1.86 -4.13 0.73
CA TYR A 61 1.59 -5.53 0.99
C TYR A 61 1.43 -5.81 2.47
N PHE A 62 0.48 -6.69 2.80
CA PHE A 62 0.24 -7.19 4.14
C PHE A 62 -0.25 -8.63 4.07
N GLU A 63 0.17 -9.43 5.03
CA GLU A 63 -0.40 -10.74 5.33
C GLU A 63 -1.48 -10.62 6.41
N ALA A 64 -2.35 -11.62 6.53
CA ALA A 64 -3.40 -11.64 7.55
C ALA A 64 -2.87 -11.63 9.00
N ASN A 65 -1.61 -12.01 9.20
CA ASN A 65 -0.91 -11.99 10.47
C ASN A 65 -0.35 -10.59 10.85
N GLY A 66 -0.54 -9.57 9.99
CA GLY A 66 -0.06 -8.21 10.20
C GLY A 66 1.36 -7.93 9.70
N HIS A 67 2.06 -8.91 9.16
CA HIS A 67 3.35 -8.66 8.50
C HIS A 67 3.13 -7.97 7.16
N GLY A 68 3.70 -6.81 7.01
CA GLY A 68 3.60 -6.05 5.77
C GLY A 68 4.30 -4.71 5.86
N THR A 69 4.29 -3.97 4.78
CA THR A 69 4.77 -2.58 4.75
C THR A 69 4.39 -1.91 3.43
N VAL A 70 4.80 -0.65 3.30
CA VAL A 70 4.74 0.13 2.06
C VAL A 70 6.15 0.39 1.58
N VAL A 71 6.43 0.06 0.32
CA VAL A 71 7.73 0.30 -0.33
C VAL A 71 7.59 1.32 -1.45
N PHE A 72 8.61 2.13 -1.65
CA PHE A 72 8.65 3.16 -2.68
C PHE A 72 9.91 2.97 -3.53
N ASP A 73 9.79 3.03 -4.86
CA ASP A 73 10.97 3.05 -5.70
C ASP A 73 11.74 4.38 -5.55
N GLU A 74 13.02 4.39 -5.88
CA GLU A 74 13.89 5.58 -5.72
C GLU A 74 13.37 6.81 -6.45
N LYS A 75 12.83 6.64 -7.66
CA LYS A 75 12.30 7.75 -8.46
C LYS A 75 11.07 8.36 -7.81
N THR A 76 10.22 7.51 -7.28
CA THR A 76 9.02 7.92 -6.55
C THR A 76 9.38 8.62 -5.25
N GLN A 77 10.36 8.09 -4.50
CA GLN A 77 10.86 8.75 -3.29
C GLN A 77 11.38 10.16 -3.60
N GLN A 78 12.25 10.30 -4.60
CA GLN A 78 12.77 11.61 -5.02
C GLN A 78 11.66 12.56 -5.45
N LEU A 79 10.66 12.06 -6.17
CA LEU A 79 9.54 12.87 -6.61
C LEU A 79 8.67 13.33 -5.43
N ILE A 80 8.39 12.44 -4.47
CA ILE A 80 7.66 12.77 -3.25
C ILE A 80 8.44 13.80 -2.42
N ARG A 81 9.76 13.62 -2.25
CA ARG A 81 10.62 14.57 -1.52
C ARG A 81 10.61 15.96 -2.13
N THR A 82 10.56 16.05 -3.46
CA THR A 82 10.64 17.34 -4.16
C THR A 82 9.29 18.00 -4.40
N LYS A 83 8.22 17.22 -4.56
CA LYS A 83 6.89 17.71 -4.98
C LYS A 83 5.74 17.16 -4.17
N GLY A 84 5.99 16.17 -3.31
CA GLY A 84 5.00 15.60 -2.41
C GLY A 84 4.64 16.58 -1.29
N GLY A 85 3.40 16.52 -0.86
CA GLY A 85 2.97 17.27 0.32
C GLY A 85 3.60 16.72 1.60
N SER A 86 3.48 17.46 2.70
CA SER A 86 4.00 17.08 4.02
C SER A 86 3.53 15.69 4.47
N LYS A 87 2.29 15.32 4.18
CA LYS A 87 1.71 14.02 4.56
C LYS A 87 2.43 12.83 3.91
N LEU A 88 2.69 12.88 2.59
CA LEU A 88 3.42 11.80 1.90
C LEU A 88 4.87 11.69 2.36
N ASN A 89 5.52 12.81 2.65
CA ASN A 89 6.86 12.81 3.21
C ASN A 89 6.88 12.19 4.61
N ALA A 90 5.96 12.58 5.47
CA ALA A 90 5.83 12.02 6.82
C ALA A 90 5.57 10.50 6.78
N LEU A 91 4.70 10.04 5.86
CA LEU A 91 4.43 8.61 5.67
C LEU A 91 5.71 7.85 5.30
N MET A 92 6.50 8.37 4.36
CA MET A 92 7.78 7.75 3.98
C MET A 92 8.80 7.72 5.12
N ASP A 93 8.72 8.68 6.05
CA ASP A 93 9.63 8.75 7.20
C ASP A 93 9.24 7.80 8.34
N VAL A 94 7.94 7.53 8.49
CA VAL A 94 7.40 6.66 9.55
C VAL A 94 7.49 5.18 9.16
N ILE A 95 7.18 4.84 7.91
CA ILE A 95 7.08 3.45 7.49
C ILE A 95 8.46 2.80 7.33
N ASN A 96 8.64 1.61 7.92
CA ASN A 96 9.85 0.82 7.71
C ASN A 96 9.75 0.06 6.39
N GLN A 97 10.46 0.52 5.36
CA GLN A 97 10.43 -0.09 4.03
C GLN A 97 11.26 -1.38 3.92
N THR A 98 12.11 -1.67 4.90
CA THR A 98 13.03 -2.81 4.86
C THR A 98 12.45 -4.04 5.53
N VAL A 99 11.76 -3.84 6.64
CA VAL A 99 11.18 -4.91 7.46
C VAL A 99 9.74 -4.55 7.80
N GLY A 100 8.82 -5.51 7.67
CA GLY A 100 7.46 -5.35 8.18
C GLY A 100 7.50 -5.21 9.70
N ASP A 101 7.28 -4.00 10.18
CA ASP A 101 7.29 -3.64 11.60
C ASP A 101 5.86 -3.32 12.05
N ALA A 102 5.25 -4.26 12.76
CA ALA A 102 3.86 -4.15 13.19
C ALA A 102 3.60 -2.90 14.05
N ILE A 103 4.59 -2.38 14.78
CA ILE A 103 4.41 -1.17 15.59
C ILE A 103 4.38 0.07 14.69
N SER A 104 5.30 0.19 13.72
CA SER A 104 5.27 1.30 12.78
C SER A 104 4.04 1.26 11.88
N ASP A 105 3.59 0.06 11.50
CA ASP A 105 2.37 -0.12 10.72
C ASP A 105 1.12 0.31 11.52
N MET A 106 1.04 -0.08 12.79
CA MET A 106 -0.04 0.34 13.69
C MET A 106 -0.06 1.88 13.84
N LEU A 107 1.09 2.48 14.11
CA LEU A 107 1.18 3.94 14.23
C LEU A 107 0.80 4.66 12.93
N LEU A 108 1.16 4.08 11.78
CA LEU A 108 0.75 4.62 10.49
C LEU A 108 -0.77 4.57 10.33
N VAL A 109 -1.40 3.45 10.67
CA VAL A 109 -2.86 3.31 10.60
C VAL A 109 -3.53 4.33 11.52
N GLU A 110 -3.08 4.49 12.76
CA GLU A 110 -3.57 5.50 13.69
C GLU A 110 -3.48 6.92 13.10
N CYS A 111 -2.33 7.26 12.49
CA CYS A 111 -2.16 8.55 11.81
C CYS A 111 -3.15 8.74 10.64
N VAL A 112 -3.40 7.68 9.86
CA VAL A 112 -4.34 7.73 8.72
C VAL A 112 -5.77 7.90 9.21
N LEU A 113 -6.17 7.19 10.27
CA LEU A 113 -7.50 7.31 10.86
C LEU A 113 -7.71 8.72 11.42
N ALA A 114 -6.74 9.23 12.18
CA ALA A 114 -6.80 10.59 12.71
C ALA A 114 -6.86 11.67 11.59
N ASP A 115 -6.10 11.49 10.51
CA ASP A 115 -6.12 12.42 9.37
C ASP A 115 -7.46 12.41 8.62
N ARG A 116 -8.20 11.31 8.68
CA ARG A 116 -9.53 11.16 8.06
C ARG A 116 -10.69 11.48 9.00
N ASP A 117 -10.39 11.74 10.25
CA ASP A 117 -11.41 11.83 11.32
C ASP A 117 -12.27 10.56 11.36
N TRP A 118 -11.60 9.40 11.26
CA TRP A 118 -12.20 8.08 11.28
C TRP A 118 -11.89 7.35 12.59
N ASP A 119 -12.90 6.64 13.07
CA ASP A 119 -12.75 5.62 14.11
C ASP A 119 -12.59 4.20 13.53
N CYS A 120 -12.45 3.23 14.41
CA CYS A 120 -12.33 1.82 14.01
C CYS A 120 -13.60 1.29 13.32
N ASP A 121 -14.78 1.82 13.67
CA ASP A 121 -16.05 1.37 13.07
C ASP A 121 -16.14 1.83 11.60
N GLN A 122 -15.72 3.05 11.31
CA GLN A 122 -15.67 3.56 9.94
C GLN A 122 -14.66 2.78 9.11
N TRP A 123 -13.51 2.44 9.66
CA TRP A 123 -12.53 1.59 9.00
C TRP A 123 -13.08 0.18 8.75
N PHE A 124 -13.65 -0.44 9.79
CA PHE A 124 -14.24 -1.78 9.69
C PHE A 124 -15.37 -1.86 8.65
N ASN A 125 -16.11 -0.77 8.44
CA ASN A 125 -17.23 -0.72 7.51
C ASN A 125 -16.83 -0.33 6.07
N CYS A 126 -15.54 -0.20 5.74
CA CYS A 126 -15.11 0.07 4.37
C CYS A 126 -15.58 -0.99 3.37
N TYR A 127 -15.59 -2.24 3.78
CA TYR A 127 -16.16 -3.36 3.03
C TYR A 127 -16.55 -4.50 3.99
N LYS A 128 -17.29 -5.49 3.48
CA LYS A 128 -17.65 -6.69 4.26
C LYS A 128 -16.91 -7.90 3.70
N ASP A 129 -16.29 -8.67 4.58
CA ASP A 129 -15.65 -9.92 4.22
C ASP A 129 -16.66 -10.95 3.70
N LEU A 130 -16.24 -11.72 2.71
CA LEU A 130 -16.97 -12.92 2.33
C LEU A 130 -16.86 -13.96 3.45
N PRO A 131 -17.93 -14.76 3.68
CA PRO A 131 -17.86 -15.84 4.65
C PRO A 131 -16.71 -16.80 4.35
N ASN A 132 -15.87 -17.05 5.36
CA ASN A 132 -14.85 -18.08 5.28
C ASN A 132 -15.51 -19.45 5.45
N ARG A 133 -15.20 -20.37 4.56
CA ARG A 133 -15.53 -21.79 4.72
C ARG A 133 -14.23 -22.53 5.02
N PHE A 134 -14.16 -23.10 6.19
CA PHE A 134 -13.10 -24.02 6.58
C PHE A 134 -13.47 -25.44 6.18
#